data_3242d10a656de06295dac49288d18bd5
#
_entry.id   3242d10a656de06295dac49288d18bd5
#
_cell.length_a   1.000
_cell.length_b   1.000
_cell.length_c   1.000
_cell.angle_alpha   90.00
_cell.angle_beta   90.00
_cell.angle_gamma   90.00
#
_symmetry.space_group_name_H-M   'P 1'
#
loop_
_entity.id
_entity.type
_entity.pdbx_description
1 polymer ?
#
loop_
_entity_poly.entity_id
_entity_poly.type
_entity_poly.pdbx_seq_one_letter_code
_entity_poly.pdbx_strand_id
1 'polypeptide(L)'
;MPRKHTYLNVYQTGKLTVVSFVSAEHLDQIIVSECRAEIAELIKQHACEVLAFDLTGVKLVPSGMLGMLASLGRLGVQVLVYNPSDEIREVLEITRLDSLLQVQHVEV
;
A
#
# COMPACT_ATOMS: atom_id res chain seq x y z
N MET A 1 -3.34 8.67 24.03
CA MET A 1 -2.49 9.31 23.02
C MET A 1 -2.72 8.69 21.66
N PRO A 2 -2.91 9.48 20.62
CA PRO A 2 -3.00 8.90 19.29
C PRO A 2 -1.67 8.24 18.94
N ARG A 3 -1.77 7.05 18.38
CA ARG A 3 -0.60 6.30 17.97
C ARG A 3 0.02 6.94 16.74
N LYS A 4 1.30 7.22 16.81
CA LYS A 4 2.01 7.80 15.68
C LYS A 4 2.31 6.70 14.65
N HIS A 5 1.95 6.95 13.40
CA HIS A 5 2.25 6.00 12.32
C HIS A 5 3.75 6.06 12.00
N THR A 6 4.39 4.90 11.92
CA THR A 6 5.83 4.79 11.71
C THR A 6 6.16 4.74 10.22
N TYR A 7 5.40 3.99 9.44
CA TYR A 7 5.73 3.70 8.05
C TYR A 7 4.78 4.37 7.05
N LEU A 8 3.62 4.84 7.50
CA LEU A 8 2.57 5.30 6.62
C LEU A 8 2.17 6.75 6.90
N ASN A 9 1.91 7.49 5.81
CA ASN A 9 1.14 8.72 5.86
C ASN A 9 -0.31 8.35 5.57
N VAL A 10 -1.24 8.82 6.39
CA VAL A 10 -2.66 8.50 6.22
C VAL A 10 -3.39 9.75 5.75
N TYR A 11 -3.97 9.70 4.56
CA TYR A 11 -4.65 10.84 3.95
C TYR A 11 -6.15 10.80 4.14
N GLN A 12 -6.71 9.59 4.20
CA GLN A 12 -8.14 9.40 4.33
C GLN A 12 -8.37 8.09 5.07
N THR A 13 -9.36 8.07 5.97
CA THR A 13 -9.75 6.88 6.70
C THR A 13 -11.23 6.58 6.52
N GLY A 14 -11.64 5.36 6.79
CA GLY A 14 -13.01 4.91 6.68
C GLY A 14 -13.12 3.70 5.75
N LYS A 15 -14.26 3.56 5.08
CA LYS A 15 -14.45 2.45 4.13
C LYS A 15 -13.40 2.47 3.04
N LEU A 16 -13.07 3.65 2.53
CA LEU A 16 -11.92 3.87 1.68
C LEU A 16 -10.84 4.55 2.52
N THR A 17 -9.74 3.86 2.69
CA THR A 17 -8.57 4.40 3.38
C THR A 17 -7.45 4.58 2.37
N VAL A 18 -6.84 5.76 2.37
CA VAL A 18 -5.76 6.11 1.43
C VAL A 18 -4.51 6.41 2.22
N VAL A 19 -3.44 5.71 1.89
CA VAL A 19 -2.14 5.85 2.56
C VAL A 19 -1.02 5.97 1.54
N SER A 20 0.12 6.49 1.98
CA SER A 20 1.37 6.40 1.25
C SER A 20 2.48 6.02 2.23
N PHE A 21 3.64 5.66 1.71
CA PHE A 21 4.78 5.36 2.56
C PHE A 21 5.49 6.66 2.96
N VAL A 22 5.91 6.72 4.21
CA VAL A 22 6.57 7.91 4.76
C VAL A 22 7.82 8.28 3.97
N SER A 23 8.56 7.28 3.49
CA SER A 23 9.76 7.52 2.69
C SER A 23 9.67 6.79 1.37
N ALA A 24 9.40 7.53 0.29
CA ALA A 24 9.30 6.97 -1.06
C ALA A 24 10.66 6.47 -1.57
N GLU A 25 11.77 6.97 -1.04
CA GLU A 25 13.11 6.64 -1.52
C GLU A 25 13.76 5.47 -0.78
N HIS A 26 13.22 5.09 0.38
CA HIS A 26 13.85 4.11 1.26
C HIS A 26 12.91 2.97 1.66
N LEU A 27 12.09 2.50 0.71
CA LEU A 27 11.19 1.38 0.98
C LEU A 27 11.94 0.10 1.35
N ASP A 28 13.16 -0.05 0.86
CA ASP A 28 14.02 -1.19 1.19
C ASP A 28 14.45 -1.22 2.66
N GLN A 29 14.31 -0.10 3.37
CA GLN A 29 14.64 -0.01 4.79
C GLN A 29 13.44 -0.28 5.70
N ILE A 30 12.26 -0.46 5.13
CA ILE A 30 11.05 -0.75 5.89
C ILE A 30 11.07 -2.21 6.34
N ILE A 31 10.76 -2.43 7.62
CA ILE A 31 10.57 -3.78 8.14
C ILE A 31 9.17 -4.23 7.74
N VAL A 32 9.09 -5.14 6.77
CA VAL A 32 7.84 -5.53 6.13
C VAL A 32 6.80 -6.04 7.14
N SER A 33 7.22 -6.87 8.09
CA SER A 33 6.29 -7.43 9.07
C SER A 33 5.68 -6.35 9.97
N GLU A 34 6.47 -5.34 10.33
CA GLU A 34 5.98 -4.24 11.16
C GLU A 34 5.05 -3.33 10.36
N CYS A 35 5.39 -3.09 9.10
CA CYS A 35 4.55 -2.31 8.21
C CYS A 35 3.20 -3.00 8.01
N ARG A 36 3.21 -4.31 7.80
CA ARG A 36 1.99 -5.10 7.66
C ARG A 36 1.12 -5.01 8.92
N ALA A 37 1.73 -5.06 10.09
CA ALA A 37 1.00 -4.93 11.35
C ALA A 37 0.35 -3.56 11.48
N GLU A 38 1.04 -2.50 11.06
CA GLU A 38 0.49 -1.14 11.06
C GLU A 38 -0.71 -1.03 10.13
N ILE A 39 -0.61 -1.62 8.94
CA ILE A 39 -1.69 -1.63 7.96
C ILE A 39 -2.90 -2.42 8.49
N ALA A 40 -2.66 -3.58 9.07
CA ALA A 40 -3.73 -4.42 9.63
C ALA A 40 -4.48 -3.68 10.74
N GLU A 41 -3.76 -2.93 11.55
CA GLU A 41 -4.34 -2.10 12.60
C GLU A 41 -5.26 -1.02 12.02
N LEU A 42 -4.80 -0.34 10.96
CA LEU A 42 -5.60 0.68 10.28
C LEU A 42 -6.90 0.09 9.71
N ILE A 43 -6.80 -1.07 9.07
CA ILE A 43 -7.97 -1.75 8.50
C ILE A 43 -8.98 -2.03 9.60
N LYS A 44 -8.52 -2.53 10.71
CA LYS A 44 -9.37 -2.90 11.85
C LYS A 44 -10.00 -1.68 12.50
N GLN A 45 -9.22 -0.64 12.74
CA GLN A 45 -9.68 0.57 13.43
C GLN A 45 -10.76 1.31 12.66
N HIS A 46 -10.69 1.30 11.34
CA HIS A 46 -11.55 2.12 10.49
C HIS A 46 -12.58 1.31 9.71
N ALA A 47 -12.71 0.01 9.99
CA ALA A 47 -13.59 -0.89 9.24
C ALA A 47 -13.38 -0.72 7.75
N CYS A 48 -12.12 -0.69 7.33
CA CYS A 48 -11.71 -0.44 5.95
C CYS A 48 -12.18 -1.57 5.02
N GLU A 49 -12.79 -1.21 3.90
CA GLU A 49 -13.20 -2.16 2.87
C GLU A 49 -12.29 -2.05 1.64
N VAL A 50 -11.80 -0.84 1.35
CA VAL A 50 -10.92 -0.57 0.23
C VAL A 50 -9.71 0.20 0.77
N LEU A 51 -8.53 -0.34 0.51
CA LEU A 51 -7.27 0.28 0.94
C LEU A 51 -6.47 0.66 -0.30
N ALA A 52 -6.19 1.95 -0.44
CA ALA A 52 -5.44 2.48 -1.57
C ALA A 52 -4.06 2.94 -1.12
N PHE A 53 -3.04 2.52 -1.86
CA PHE A 53 -1.66 2.96 -1.67
C PHE A 53 -1.30 3.95 -2.77
N ASP A 54 -1.01 5.19 -2.39
CA ASP A 54 -0.53 6.19 -3.32
C ASP A 54 0.98 6.01 -3.50
N LEU A 55 1.38 5.58 -4.68
CA LEU A 55 2.78 5.35 -5.02
C LEU A 55 3.36 6.48 -5.86
N THR A 56 2.73 7.65 -5.88
CA THR A 56 3.26 8.80 -6.59
C THR A 56 4.67 9.12 -6.08
N GLY A 57 5.63 9.19 -6.99
CA GLY A 57 7.02 9.47 -6.64
C GLY A 57 7.85 8.27 -6.22
N VAL A 58 7.22 7.11 -6.05
CA VAL A 58 7.93 5.87 -5.71
C VAL A 58 8.42 5.22 -6.99
N LYS A 59 9.73 5.03 -7.13
CA LYS A 59 10.31 4.43 -8.34
C LYS A 59 10.22 2.92 -8.34
N LEU A 60 10.59 2.30 -7.23
CA LEU A 60 10.61 0.85 -7.11
C LEU A 60 10.06 0.43 -5.76
N VAL A 61 9.44 -0.74 -5.73
CA VAL A 61 8.96 -1.36 -4.49
C VAL A 61 9.66 -2.73 -4.40
N PRO A 62 10.34 -3.01 -3.27
CA PRO A 62 10.99 -4.32 -3.10
C PRO A 62 9.98 -5.46 -3.23
N SER A 63 10.44 -6.60 -3.74
CA SER A 63 9.56 -7.76 -3.99
C SER A 63 8.85 -8.24 -2.73
N GLY A 64 9.52 -8.22 -1.58
CA GLY A 64 8.90 -8.58 -0.30
C GLY A 64 7.76 -7.65 0.06
N MET A 65 7.90 -6.35 -0.24
CA MET A 65 6.86 -5.37 -0.01
C MET A 65 5.67 -5.60 -0.95
N LEU A 66 5.93 -5.88 -2.22
CA LEU A 66 4.86 -6.19 -3.18
C LEU A 66 4.10 -7.44 -2.76
N GLY A 67 4.80 -8.46 -2.32
CA GLY A 67 4.19 -9.68 -1.80
C GLY A 67 3.31 -9.41 -0.58
N MET A 68 3.78 -8.55 0.30
CA MET A 68 3.00 -8.14 1.47
C MET A 68 1.72 -7.43 1.05
N LEU A 69 1.83 -6.44 0.15
CA LEU A 69 0.65 -5.71 -0.35
C LEU A 69 -0.36 -6.66 -0.99
N ALA A 70 0.12 -7.60 -1.79
CA ALA A 70 -0.75 -8.59 -2.43
C ALA A 70 -1.46 -9.48 -1.41
N SER A 71 -0.83 -9.75 -0.27
CA SER A 71 -1.40 -10.60 0.77
C SER A 71 -2.51 -9.92 1.57
N LEU A 72 -2.63 -8.60 1.48
CA LEU A 72 -3.62 -7.83 2.26
C LEU A 72 -5.06 -8.18 1.89
N GLY A 73 -5.28 -8.67 0.66
CA GLY A 73 -6.61 -9.12 0.25
C GLY A 73 -7.19 -10.20 1.15
N ARG A 74 -6.33 -10.97 1.80
CA ARG A 74 -6.74 -12.01 2.75
C ARG A 74 -7.37 -11.44 4.01
N LEU A 75 -7.17 -10.15 4.28
CA LEU A 75 -7.79 -9.45 5.41
C LEU A 75 -9.19 -8.94 5.06
N GLY A 76 -9.70 -9.26 3.87
CA GLY A 76 -11.04 -8.90 3.45
C GLY A 76 -11.15 -7.51 2.82
N VAL A 77 -10.03 -6.91 2.45
CA VAL A 77 -10.04 -5.60 1.79
C VAL A 77 -9.65 -5.70 0.33
N GLN A 78 -10.19 -4.80 -0.48
CA GLN A 78 -9.74 -4.61 -1.85
C GLN A 78 -8.54 -3.66 -1.81
N VAL A 79 -7.47 -4.01 -2.49
CA VAL A 79 -6.25 -3.20 -2.49
C VAL A 79 -6.13 -2.48 -3.84
N LEU A 80 -6.02 -1.16 -3.77
CA LEU A 80 -5.79 -0.31 -4.93
C LEU A 80 -4.39 0.26 -4.86
N VAL A 81 -3.79 0.49 -6.03
CA VAL A 81 -2.48 1.14 -6.15
C VAL A 81 -2.65 2.34 -7.04
N TYR A 82 -2.41 3.53 -6.48
CA TYR A 82 -2.55 4.79 -7.21
C TYR A 82 -1.22 5.22 -7.80
N ASN A 83 -1.23 5.52 -9.08
CA ASN A 83 -0.11 6.17 -9.78
C ASN A 83 1.23 5.44 -9.64
N PRO A 84 1.30 4.11 -9.85
CA PRO A 84 2.59 3.43 -9.82
C PRO A 84 3.47 3.89 -10.98
N SER A 85 4.79 3.88 -10.78
CA SER A 85 5.74 4.16 -11.85
C SER A 85 5.62 3.08 -12.94
N ASP A 86 6.18 3.37 -14.13
CA ASP A 86 6.19 2.39 -15.22
C ASP A 86 6.91 1.12 -14.81
N GLU A 87 8.00 1.24 -14.07
CA GLU A 87 8.76 0.10 -13.57
C GLU A 87 7.94 -0.77 -12.63
N ILE A 88 7.18 -0.14 -11.73
CA ILE A 88 6.31 -0.88 -10.80
C ILE A 88 5.18 -1.56 -11.57
N ARG A 89 4.57 -0.87 -12.52
CA ARG A 89 3.50 -1.43 -13.35
C ARG A 89 3.99 -2.66 -14.10
N GLU A 90 5.19 -2.58 -14.67
CA GLU A 90 5.79 -3.69 -15.41
C GLU A 90 6.00 -4.91 -14.50
N VAL A 91 6.51 -4.68 -13.28
CA VAL A 91 6.69 -5.76 -12.32
C VAL A 91 5.34 -6.39 -11.93
N LEU A 92 4.31 -5.56 -11.72
CA LEU A 92 2.99 -6.07 -11.39
C LEU A 92 2.42 -6.94 -12.52
N GLU A 93 2.63 -6.55 -13.76
CA GLU A 93 2.18 -7.31 -14.93
C GLU A 93 2.94 -8.64 -15.07
N ILE A 94 4.27 -8.59 -14.97
CA ILE A 94 5.11 -9.77 -15.10
C ILE A 94 4.82 -10.80 -14.01
N THR A 95 4.62 -10.34 -12.78
CA THR A 95 4.34 -11.21 -11.64
C THR A 95 2.87 -11.58 -11.53
N ARG A 96 2.01 -10.98 -12.34
CA ARG A 96 0.54 -11.12 -12.29
C ARG A 96 -0.06 -10.64 -10.98
N LEU A 97 0.64 -9.81 -10.26
CA LEU A 97 0.10 -9.20 -9.03
C LEU A 97 -0.95 -8.13 -9.33
N ASP A 98 -1.03 -7.68 -10.57
CA ASP A 98 -2.08 -6.75 -11.01
C ASP A 98 -3.49 -7.34 -10.88
N SER A 99 -3.62 -8.65 -10.76
CA SER A 99 -4.90 -9.28 -10.46
C SER A 99 -5.32 -9.09 -9.00
N LEU A 100 -4.35 -8.85 -8.11
CA LEU A 100 -4.57 -8.67 -6.68
C LEU A 100 -4.45 -7.20 -6.24
N LEU A 101 -3.65 -6.41 -6.97
CA LEU A 101 -3.39 -5.01 -6.70
C LEU A 101 -3.91 -4.19 -7.87
N GLN A 102 -5.12 -3.67 -7.74
CA GLN A 102 -5.78 -2.96 -8.82
C GLN A 102 -5.15 -1.58 -9.03
N VAL A 103 -4.62 -1.35 -10.23
CA VAL A 103 -3.94 -0.10 -10.57
C VAL A 103 -4.96 0.95 -11.01
N GLN A 104 -4.84 2.16 -10.46
CA GLN A 104 -5.64 3.29 -10.89
C GLN A 104 -4.75 4.53 -11.00
N HIS A 105 -5.04 5.37 -11.99
CA HIS A 105 -4.37 6.65 -12.16
C HIS A 105 -5.32 7.73 -11.65
N VAL A 106 -4.88 8.46 -10.63
CA VAL A 106 -5.66 9.54 -10.04
C VAL A 106 -4.82 10.82 -10.06
N GLU A 107 -5.48 11.93 -10.24
CA GLU A 107 -4.82 13.22 -10.16
C GLU A 107 -4.65 13.60 -8.69
N VAL A 108 -3.48 14.12 -8.38
CA VAL A 108 -3.12 14.51 -7.02
C VAL A 108 -3.08 16.03 -6.91
#